data_6329f655df6f08c42cf3ec4466ce22eb
#
_entry.id   6329f655df6f08c42cf3ec4466ce22eb
#
_cell.length_a   1.000
_cell.length_b   1.000
_cell.length_c   1.000
_cell.angle_alpha   90.00
_cell.angle_beta   90.00
_cell.angle_gamma   90.00
#
_symmetry.space_group_name_H-M   'P 1'
#
loop_
_entity.id
_entity.type
_entity.pdbx_description
1 polymer ?
#
loop_
_entity_poly.entity_id
_entity_poly.type
_entity_poly.pdbx_seq_one_letter_code
_entity_poly.pdbx_strand_id
1 'polypeptide(L)'
;MNRLITPGDTRALDAFLADNPDIQYLDAFFFDLCGHARGKRYPRRDAAKVFQEGLFLPYPAYLLDVTGDCCDPGGQGFSDGDPDGTALPVAGTLCRVPWAGVPSAQVMLGMLAPDGTPLPTDPRHVLCRVLERFADIGLTPVVAVELEFYLIDPGRGPGGE
;
A
#
# COMPACT_ATOMS: atom_id res chain seq x y z
N MET A 1 8.56 -5.03 -12.23
CA MET A 1 8.52 -6.20 -11.32
C MET A 1 8.39 -5.71 -9.88
N ASN A 2 7.39 -6.15 -9.17
CA ASN A 2 7.08 -5.67 -7.81
C ASN A 2 7.92 -6.42 -6.78
N ARG A 3 9.10 -5.90 -6.47
CA ARG A 3 9.99 -6.54 -5.51
C ARG A 3 9.66 -6.05 -4.09
N LEU A 4 9.25 -6.95 -3.22
CA LEU A 4 9.15 -6.67 -1.80
C LEU A 4 10.56 -6.56 -1.20
N ILE A 5 10.70 -5.66 -0.23
CA ILE A 5 11.94 -5.52 0.52
C ILE A 5 12.04 -6.70 1.49
N THR A 6 13.19 -7.35 1.52
CA THR A 6 13.43 -8.46 2.46
C THR A 6 13.37 -7.95 3.90
N PRO A 7 12.67 -8.61 4.82
CA PRO A 7 12.66 -8.24 6.23
C PRO A 7 14.08 -8.07 6.77
N GLY A 8 14.30 -6.99 7.53
CA GLY A 8 15.61 -6.60 8.06
C GLY A 8 16.44 -5.71 7.12
N ASP A 9 16.07 -5.53 5.85
CA ASP A 9 16.78 -4.62 4.94
C ASP A 9 16.28 -3.18 5.09
N THR A 10 16.93 -2.39 5.93
CA THR A 10 16.60 -0.98 6.19
C THR A 10 17.36 0.01 5.30
N ARG A 11 18.28 -0.44 4.44
CA ARG A 11 19.21 0.42 3.70
C ARG A 11 18.51 1.55 2.91
N ALA A 12 17.39 1.23 2.26
CA ALA A 12 16.63 2.24 1.50
C ALA A 12 16.00 3.29 2.41
N LEU A 13 15.49 2.88 3.58
CA LEU A 13 14.93 3.78 4.58
C LEU A 13 16.02 4.67 5.20
N ASP A 14 17.15 4.08 5.58
CA ASP A 14 18.24 4.79 6.24
C ASP A 14 18.82 5.89 5.32
N ALA A 15 19.06 5.56 4.05
CA ALA A 15 19.50 6.52 3.04
C ALA A 15 18.45 7.63 2.84
N PHE A 16 17.19 7.26 2.68
CA PHE A 16 16.10 8.22 2.51
C PHE A 16 15.96 9.18 3.71
N LEU A 17 16.03 8.66 4.93
CA LEU A 17 15.92 9.47 6.15
C LEU A 17 17.17 10.36 6.38
N ALA A 18 18.35 9.93 5.91
CA ALA A 18 19.56 10.78 5.94
C ALA A 18 19.41 11.98 4.98
N ASP A 19 18.87 11.75 3.78
CA ASP A 19 18.61 12.80 2.79
C ASP A 19 17.42 13.70 3.17
N ASN A 20 16.55 13.23 4.08
CA ASN A 20 15.33 13.93 4.50
C ASN A 20 15.23 14.01 6.04
N PRO A 21 16.09 14.83 6.69
CA PRO A 21 16.18 14.87 8.15
C PRO A 21 14.94 15.47 8.85
N ASP A 22 14.13 16.23 8.12
CA ASP A 22 12.91 16.89 8.60
C ASP A 22 11.68 15.96 8.66
N ILE A 23 11.72 14.79 8.02
CA ILE A 23 10.61 13.83 8.07
C ILE A 23 10.29 13.42 9.51
N GLN A 24 9.02 13.55 9.88
CA GLN A 24 8.51 13.22 11.22
C GLN A 24 7.71 11.92 11.24
N TYR A 25 7.04 11.58 10.12
CA TYR A 25 6.16 10.43 10.01
C TYR A 25 6.41 9.62 8.74
N LEU A 26 6.17 8.32 8.83
CA LEU A 26 6.08 7.39 7.70
C LEU A 26 4.67 6.82 7.65
N ASP A 27 3.98 6.99 6.52
CA ASP A 27 2.73 6.32 6.20
C ASP A 27 3.05 5.05 5.41
N ALA A 28 2.78 3.89 6.01
CA ALA A 28 2.94 2.59 5.39
C ALA A 28 1.54 2.05 5.04
N PHE A 29 1.26 1.82 3.75
CA PHE A 29 -0.09 1.53 3.28
C PHE A 29 -0.12 0.61 2.07
N PHE A 30 -1.27 -0.01 1.84
CA PHE A 30 -1.64 -0.74 0.63
C PHE A 30 -2.98 -0.22 0.10
N PHE A 31 -3.36 -0.61 -1.10
CA PHE A 31 -4.68 -0.35 -1.65
C PHE A 31 -5.56 -1.59 -1.56
N ASP A 32 -6.78 -1.44 -1.04
CA ASP A 32 -7.78 -2.49 -1.08
C ASP A 32 -8.39 -2.67 -2.48
N LEU A 33 -9.30 -3.64 -2.66
CA LEU A 33 -9.95 -3.89 -3.95
C LEU A 33 -10.84 -2.74 -4.42
N CYS A 34 -11.26 -1.85 -3.51
CA CYS A 34 -12.03 -0.65 -3.84
C CYS A 34 -11.14 0.58 -4.11
N GLY A 35 -9.80 0.42 -4.05
CA GLY A 35 -8.84 1.50 -4.30
C GLY A 35 -8.60 2.42 -3.12
N HIS A 36 -9.10 2.10 -1.92
CA HIS A 36 -8.82 2.89 -0.73
C HIS A 36 -7.44 2.55 -0.15
N ALA A 37 -6.71 3.59 0.24
CA ALA A 37 -5.46 3.42 0.96
C ALA A 37 -5.74 2.98 2.41
N ARG A 38 -5.20 1.82 2.78
CA ARG A 38 -5.29 1.23 4.13
C ARG A 38 -3.89 1.07 4.71
N GLY A 39 -3.70 1.44 5.96
CA GLY A 39 -2.36 1.32 6.55
C GLY A 39 -2.24 2.01 7.90
N LYS A 40 -0.98 2.24 8.30
CA LYS A 40 -0.66 2.83 9.59
C LYS A 40 0.38 3.94 9.43
N ARG A 41 0.28 4.96 10.28
CA ARG A 41 1.28 6.01 10.41
C ARG A 41 2.23 5.70 11.55
N TYR A 42 3.52 5.80 11.28
CA TYR A 42 4.60 5.60 12.22
C TYR A 42 5.35 6.91 12.46
N PRO A 43 5.67 7.29 13.70
CA PRO A 43 6.64 8.35 13.94
C PRO A 43 8.01 7.91 13.40
N ARG A 44 8.84 8.87 12.98
CA ARG A 44 10.17 8.62 12.40
C ARG A 44 10.98 7.59 13.20
N ARG A 45 10.98 7.68 14.53
CA ARG A 45 11.73 6.78 15.41
C ARG A 45 11.33 5.31 15.29
N ASP A 46 10.11 5.05 14.86
CA ASP A 46 9.54 3.69 14.74
C ASP A 46 9.45 3.22 13.27
N ALA A 47 9.82 4.07 12.30
CA ALA A 47 9.72 3.74 10.87
C ALA A 47 10.50 2.49 10.48
N ALA A 48 11.64 2.23 11.13
CA ALA A 48 12.46 1.06 10.88
C ALA A 48 11.73 -0.27 11.13
N LYS A 49 10.75 -0.32 12.04
CA LYS A 49 9.96 -1.53 12.34
C LYS A 49 9.26 -2.07 11.10
N VAL A 50 8.76 -1.14 10.23
CA VAL A 50 8.07 -1.50 8.97
C VAL A 50 8.99 -2.27 8.02
N PHE A 51 10.29 -1.94 8.01
CA PHE A 51 11.29 -2.57 7.15
C PHE A 51 11.94 -3.78 7.80
N GLN A 52 11.98 -3.84 9.13
CA GLN A 52 12.57 -4.94 9.89
C GLN A 52 11.64 -6.16 9.96
N GLU A 53 10.38 -5.93 10.23
CA GLU A 53 9.40 -6.98 10.56
C GLU A 53 8.22 -7.01 9.58
N GLY A 54 7.96 -5.88 8.89
CA GLY A 54 6.72 -5.66 8.15
C GLY A 54 5.57 -5.26 9.08
N LEU A 55 4.36 -5.24 8.54
CA LEU A 55 3.12 -5.04 9.28
C LEU A 55 2.32 -6.35 9.28
N PHE A 56 1.93 -6.79 10.46
CA PHE A 56 0.93 -7.85 10.61
C PHE A 56 -0.46 -7.21 10.54
N LEU A 57 -1.22 -7.62 9.56
CA LEU A 57 -2.57 -7.10 9.28
C LEU A 57 -3.46 -8.24 8.82
N PRO A 58 -4.73 -8.26 9.25
CA PRO A 58 -5.69 -9.21 8.72
C PRO A 58 -5.78 -9.03 7.19
N TYR A 59 -5.59 -10.12 6.43
CA TYR A 59 -5.65 -10.00 4.99
C TYR A 59 -7.07 -9.75 4.44
N PRO A 60 -8.18 -10.02 5.16
CA PRO A 60 -9.49 -9.50 4.79
C PRO A 60 -9.59 -7.99 4.66
N ALA A 61 -8.62 -7.21 5.19
CA ALA A 61 -8.55 -5.78 4.95
C ALA A 61 -8.46 -5.38 3.47
N TYR A 62 -8.05 -6.30 2.58
CA TYR A 62 -8.14 -6.12 1.12
C TYR A 62 -9.55 -6.30 0.56
N LEU A 63 -10.43 -7.00 1.28
CA LEU A 63 -11.77 -7.41 0.86
C LEU A 63 -12.88 -6.51 1.41
N LEU A 64 -12.51 -5.36 1.98
CA LEU A 64 -13.47 -4.38 2.45
C LEU A 64 -14.21 -3.76 1.26
N ASP A 65 -15.50 -3.52 1.43
CA ASP A 65 -16.30 -2.80 0.46
C ASP A 65 -16.06 -1.28 0.51
N VAL A 66 -16.78 -0.52 -0.31
CA VAL A 66 -16.64 0.95 -0.39
C VAL A 66 -17.03 1.67 0.91
N THR A 67 -17.81 1.04 1.78
CA THR A 67 -18.21 1.58 3.09
C THR A 67 -17.22 1.20 4.19
N GLY A 68 -16.35 0.23 3.92
CA GLY A 68 -15.37 -0.31 4.86
C GLY A 68 -15.86 -1.54 5.61
N ASP A 69 -16.99 -2.13 5.18
CA ASP A 69 -17.52 -3.36 5.75
C ASP A 69 -16.83 -4.58 5.12
N CYS A 70 -16.60 -5.63 5.91
CA CYS A 70 -16.02 -6.87 5.43
C CYS A 70 -17.11 -7.73 4.77
N CYS A 71 -16.87 -8.10 3.51
CA CYS A 71 -17.83 -8.85 2.70
C CYS A 71 -17.69 -10.37 2.81
N ASP A 72 -16.69 -10.89 3.50
CA ASP A 72 -16.40 -12.33 3.68
C ASP A 72 -16.56 -13.20 2.39
N PRO A 73 -16.02 -12.76 1.23
CA PRO A 73 -16.23 -13.45 -0.03
C PRO A 73 -15.57 -14.83 -0.01
N GLY A 74 -16.36 -15.87 -0.22
CA GLY A 74 -15.88 -17.25 -0.21
C GLY A 74 -15.38 -17.74 1.15
N GLY A 75 -15.81 -17.10 2.25
CA GLY A 75 -15.38 -17.42 3.61
C GLY A 75 -13.96 -16.94 3.95
N GLN A 76 -13.45 -15.98 3.19
CA GLN A 76 -12.11 -15.39 3.39
C GLN A 76 -12.21 -14.06 4.12
N GLY A 77 -12.79 -14.03 5.28
CA GLY A 77 -12.97 -12.84 6.08
C GLY A 77 -13.10 -13.22 7.54
N PHE A 78 -14.34 -13.53 7.94
CA PHE A 78 -14.60 -13.97 9.30
C PHE A 78 -14.58 -15.48 9.47
N SER A 79 -15.01 -16.20 8.42
CA SER A 79 -15.24 -17.66 8.51
C SER A 79 -13.95 -18.46 8.59
N ASP A 80 -12.82 -17.91 8.12
CA ASP A 80 -11.50 -18.53 8.18
C ASP A 80 -10.68 -18.14 9.43
N GLY A 81 -11.29 -17.36 10.34
CA GLY A 81 -10.64 -16.93 11.59
C GLY A 81 -9.83 -15.65 11.49
N ASP A 82 -10.03 -14.86 10.43
CA ASP A 82 -9.41 -13.54 10.23
C ASP A 82 -7.87 -13.55 10.37
N PRO A 83 -7.16 -14.43 9.63
CA PRO A 83 -5.73 -14.60 9.82
C PRO A 83 -4.94 -13.39 9.33
N ASP A 84 -3.85 -13.09 10.05
CA ASP A 84 -2.90 -12.06 9.67
C ASP A 84 -1.98 -12.53 8.53
N GLY A 85 -1.80 -11.64 7.56
CA GLY A 85 -0.70 -11.70 6.62
C GLY A 85 0.44 -10.76 7.03
N THR A 86 1.58 -10.87 6.34
CA THR A 86 2.73 -9.99 6.55
C THR A 86 2.84 -9.00 5.39
N ALA A 87 2.55 -7.73 5.65
CA ALA A 87 2.69 -6.66 4.67
C ALA A 87 4.12 -6.09 4.69
N LEU A 88 4.83 -6.18 3.56
CA LEU A 88 6.22 -5.76 3.41
C LEU A 88 6.33 -4.55 2.47
N PRO A 89 7.30 -3.64 2.70
CA PRO A 89 7.54 -2.52 1.81
C PRO A 89 7.86 -2.95 0.38
N VAL A 90 7.29 -2.23 -0.57
CA VAL A 90 7.59 -2.39 -2.00
C VAL A 90 8.79 -1.53 -2.38
N ALA A 91 9.82 -2.13 -2.93
CA ALA A 91 11.03 -1.43 -3.35
C ALA A 91 10.71 -0.30 -4.36
N GLY A 92 11.33 0.86 -4.17
CA GLY A 92 11.18 2.02 -5.04
C GLY A 92 9.91 2.84 -4.82
N THR A 93 9.12 2.56 -3.76
CA THR A 93 7.89 3.33 -3.46
C THR A 93 8.03 4.28 -2.26
N LEU A 94 9.16 4.23 -1.57
CA LEU A 94 9.44 5.16 -0.47
C LEU A 94 9.69 6.57 -1.04
N CYS A 95 8.84 7.53 -0.66
CA CYS A 95 8.94 8.91 -1.13
C CYS A 95 8.36 9.91 -0.12
N ARG A 96 8.70 11.20 -0.30
CA ARG A 96 8.07 12.29 0.47
C ARG A 96 6.62 12.47 0.05
N VAL A 97 5.81 12.98 0.98
CA VAL A 97 4.43 13.43 0.75
C VAL A 97 4.44 14.96 0.72
N PRO A 98 4.55 15.61 -0.46
CA PRO A 98 4.76 17.05 -0.55
C PRO A 98 3.56 17.90 -0.10
N TRP A 99 2.37 17.32 -0.10
CA TRP A 99 1.13 18.01 0.32
C TRP A 99 0.80 17.81 1.81
N ALA A 100 1.57 17.03 2.56
CA ALA A 100 1.31 16.81 3.97
C ALA A 100 1.60 18.08 4.78
N GLY A 101 0.68 18.45 5.69
CA GLY A 101 0.86 19.60 6.58
C GLY A 101 2.01 19.42 7.58
N VAL A 102 2.44 18.17 7.83
CA VAL A 102 3.63 17.83 8.62
C VAL A 102 4.57 17.03 7.73
N PRO A 103 5.89 17.31 7.71
CA PRO A 103 6.83 16.58 6.88
C PRO A 103 6.71 15.08 7.07
N SER A 104 6.23 14.39 6.04
CA SER A 104 5.90 12.97 6.05
C SER A 104 6.47 12.27 4.84
N ALA A 105 6.77 10.99 5.00
CA ALA A 105 7.08 10.06 3.93
C ALA A 105 5.95 9.03 3.81
N GLN A 106 5.93 8.34 2.68
CA GLN A 106 5.03 7.22 2.45
C GLN A 106 5.78 6.06 1.80
N VAL A 107 5.31 4.84 2.05
CA VAL A 107 5.77 3.62 1.40
C VAL A 107 4.60 2.68 1.14
N MET A 108 4.54 2.13 -0.06
CA MET A 108 3.54 1.10 -0.38
C MET A 108 3.95 -0.25 0.19
N LEU A 109 2.95 -1.02 0.57
CA LEU A 109 3.11 -2.38 1.07
C LEU A 109 2.50 -3.38 0.08
N GLY A 110 3.05 -4.58 0.05
CA GLY A 110 2.44 -5.76 -0.57
C GLY A 110 2.39 -6.88 0.45
N MET A 111 1.31 -7.63 0.49
CA MET A 111 1.06 -8.62 1.53
C MET A 111 1.44 -10.02 1.09
N LEU A 112 2.06 -10.74 2.00
CA LEU A 112 2.27 -12.18 1.93
C LEU A 112 1.21 -12.89 2.81
N ALA A 113 0.72 -14.01 2.31
CA ALA A 113 -0.11 -14.92 3.09
C ALA A 113 0.71 -15.56 4.23
N PRO A 114 0.09 -16.22 5.22
CA PRO A 114 0.78 -16.85 6.35
C PRO A 114 1.85 -17.88 5.95
N ASP A 115 1.72 -18.50 4.78
CA ASP A 115 2.70 -19.43 4.22
C ASP A 115 3.87 -18.73 3.49
N GLY A 116 3.91 -17.40 3.47
CA GLY A 116 4.93 -16.59 2.82
C GLY A 116 4.74 -16.40 1.31
N THR A 117 3.66 -16.90 0.73
CA THR A 117 3.34 -16.66 -0.68
C THR A 117 2.67 -15.31 -0.89
N PRO A 118 2.78 -14.69 -2.10
CA PRO A 118 2.06 -13.47 -2.41
C PRO A 118 0.55 -13.65 -2.25
N LEU A 119 -0.09 -12.78 -1.46
CA LEU A 119 -1.53 -12.86 -1.21
C LEU A 119 -2.30 -12.73 -2.53
N PRO A 120 -3.16 -13.70 -2.89
CA PRO A 120 -3.85 -13.70 -4.18
C PRO A 120 -4.81 -12.51 -4.39
N THR A 121 -5.39 -12.00 -3.30
CA THR A 121 -6.35 -10.88 -3.29
C THR A 121 -5.70 -9.51 -3.23
N ASP A 122 -4.37 -9.42 -3.07
CA ASP A 122 -3.65 -8.14 -3.18
C ASP A 122 -3.67 -7.67 -4.64
N PRO A 123 -4.31 -6.52 -4.96
CA PRO A 123 -4.43 -6.01 -6.34
C PRO A 123 -3.08 -5.84 -7.03
N ARG A 124 -2.04 -5.53 -6.25
CA ARG A 124 -0.70 -5.34 -6.77
C ARG A 124 -0.06 -6.66 -7.20
N HIS A 125 -0.29 -7.74 -6.48
CA HIS A 125 0.15 -9.08 -6.89
C HIS A 125 -0.64 -9.58 -8.10
N VAL A 126 -1.93 -9.23 -8.19
CA VAL A 126 -2.72 -9.50 -9.41
C VAL A 126 -2.10 -8.82 -10.62
N LEU A 127 -1.79 -7.52 -10.52
CA LEU A 127 -1.12 -6.78 -11.59
C LEU A 127 0.21 -7.42 -11.99
N CYS A 128 1.05 -7.82 -11.01
CA CYS A 128 2.33 -8.46 -11.30
C CYS A 128 2.16 -9.75 -12.10
N ARG A 129 1.22 -10.61 -11.72
CA ARG A 129 0.92 -11.85 -12.48
C ARG A 129 0.45 -11.57 -13.90
N VAL A 130 -0.32 -10.51 -14.11
CA VAL A 130 -0.74 -10.10 -15.47
C VAL A 130 0.45 -9.62 -16.28
N LEU A 131 1.32 -8.78 -15.71
CA LEU A 131 2.54 -8.30 -16.38
C LEU A 131 3.50 -9.42 -16.74
N GLU A 132 3.64 -10.44 -15.87
CA GLU A 132 4.43 -11.64 -16.16
C GLU A 132 3.87 -12.39 -17.37
N ARG A 133 2.55 -12.57 -17.47
CA ARG A 133 1.92 -13.20 -18.64
C ARG A 133 2.15 -12.42 -19.93
N PHE A 134 2.20 -11.09 -19.88
CA PHE A 134 2.60 -10.28 -21.05
C PHE A 134 4.07 -10.53 -21.42
N ALA A 135 4.95 -10.56 -20.43
CA ALA A 135 6.36 -10.82 -20.66
C ALA A 135 6.62 -12.21 -21.26
N ASP A 136 5.87 -13.25 -20.83
CA ASP A 136 5.98 -14.62 -21.34
C ASP A 136 5.68 -14.73 -22.84
N ILE A 137 4.86 -13.84 -23.37
CA ILE A 137 4.53 -13.75 -24.82
C ILE A 137 5.30 -12.64 -25.54
N GLY A 138 6.33 -12.08 -24.90
CA GLY A 138 7.21 -11.06 -25.48
C GLY A 138 6.57 -9.67 -25.64
N LEU A 139 5.49 -9.38 -24.93
CA LEU A 139 4.80 -8.09 -24.98
C LEU A 139 5.06 -7.25 -23.73
N THR A 140 5.11 -5.96 -23.91
CA THR A 140 5.15 -4.97 -22.83
C THR A 140 3.92 -4.09 -22.90
N PRO A 141 3.01 -4.11 -21.91
CA PRO A 141 1.85 -3.23 -21.91
C PRO A 141 2.30 -1.78 -21.68
N VAL A 142 1.71 -0.86 -22.44
CA VAL A 142 1.88 0.58 -22.26
C VAL A 142 0.52 1.15 -21.87
N VAL A 143 0.47 1.78 -20.70
CA VAL A 143 -0.77 2.30 -20.11
C VAL A 143 -0.59 3.76 -19.75
N ALA A 144 -1.59 4.58 -20.02
CA ALA A 144 -1.74 5.93 -19.49
C ALA A 144 -2.89 5.95 -18.48
N VAL A 145 -2.69 6.69 -17.38
CA VAL A 145 -3.75 6.93 -16.41
C VAL A 145 -4.35 8.30 -16.68
N GLU A 146 -5.66 8.35 -16.91
CA GLU A 146 -6.41 9.58 -17.04
C GLU A 146 -7.13 9.89 -15.75
N LEU A 147 -6.98 11.12 -15.25
CA LEU A 147 -7.65 11.61 -14.05
C LEU A 147 -8.61 12.72 -14.45
N GLU A 148 -9.90 12.52 -14.17
CA GLU A 148 -10.92 13.54 -14.37
C GLU A 148 -11.38 14.07 -13.01
N PHE A 149 -11.38 15.39 -12.85
CA PHE A 149 -11.80 16.04 -11.62
C PHE A 149 -12.24 17.46 -11.87
N TYR A 150 -13.04 18.00 -10.95
CA TYR A 150 -13.39 19.40 -10.91
C TYR A 150 -12.67 20.11 -9.78
N LEU A 151 -12.17 21.31 -10.06
CA LEU A 151 -11.75 22.22 -9.01
C LEU A 151 -12.98 22.96 -8.49
N ILE A 152 -13.26 22.84 -7.22
CA ILE A 152 -14.39 23.51 -6.55
C ILE A 152 -13.87 24.59 -5.61
N ASP A 153 -14.58 25.73 -5.55
CA ASP A 153 -14.28 26.79 -4.60
C ASP A 153 -14.65 26.32 -3.18
N PRO A 154 -13.70 26.28 -2.24
CA PRO A 154 -13.97 25.85 -0.87
C PRO A 154 -14.90 26.81 -0.12
N GLY A 155 -15.10 28.05 -0.61
CA GLY A 155 -16.02 29.01 -0.05
C GLY A 155 -17.49 28.79 -0.41
N ARG A 156 -17.80 27.88 -1.36
CA ARG A 156 -19.18 27.51 -1.66
C ARG A 156 -19.71 26.52 -0.63
N GLY A 157 -20.88 26.84 -0.08
CA GLY A 157 -21.57 25.96 0.87
C GLY A 157 -21.95 24.60 0.29
N PRO A 158 -22.47 23.65 1.12
CA PRO A 158 -22.82 22.29 0.70
C PRO A 158 -23.84 22.20 -0.46
N GLY A 159 -24.55 23.29 -0.79
CA GLY A 159 -25.47 23.36 -1.90
C GLY A 159 -24.91 23.91 -3.22
N GLY A 160 -23.62 24.30 -3.26
CA GLY A 160 -23.01 24.86 -4.46
C GLY A 160 -23.44 26.32 -4.78
N GLU A 161 -24.04 27.03 -3.79
CA GLU A 161 -24.44 28.45 -3.88
C GLU A 161 -23.31 29.40 -3.46
#